data_345566f0062294bd5a013017414fc8fe
#
_entry.id   345566f0062294bd5a013017414fc8fe
#
_cell.length_a   1.000
_cell.length_b   1.000
_cell.length_c   1.000
_cell.angle_alpha   90.00
_cell.angle_beta   90.00
_cell.angle_gamma   90.00
#
_symmetry.space_group_name_H-M   'P 1'
#
loop_
_entity.id
_entity.type
_entity.pdbx_description
1 polymer ?
#
loop_
_entity_poly.entity_id
_entity_poly.type
_entity_poly.pdbx_seq_one_letter_code
_entity_poly.pdbx_strand_id
1 'polypeptide(L)'
;MTFITLSAIAISNYAQANEQPHQAHMNMPMSTDSAMQQELMQGMDQMNQDMMAAAQYKDPDVAFAAGMLPHHIGAVKMAEVELKYGKDPEMRKLAENIINAQQAEIEQMQKWLKVHN
;
A
#
# COMPACT_ATOMS: atom_id res chain seq x y z
N MET A 1 -21.54 57.05 -22.61
CA MET A 1 -21.12 56.78 -21.23
C MET A 1 -21.30 55.29 -21.01
N THR A 2 -20.23 54.52 -21.15
CA THR A 2 -20.25 53.06 -21.08
C THR A 2 -19.46 52.64 -19.84
N PHE A 3 -20.18 52.10 -18.85
CA PHE A 3 -19.54 51.61 -17.64
C PHE A 3 -19.02 50.21 -17.87
N ILE A 4 -17.72 50.02 -17.79
CA ILE A 4 -17.04 48.74 -17.82
C ILE A 4 -16.98 48.22 -16.38
N THR A 5 -17.73 47.17 -16.10
CA THR A 5 -17.67 46.45 -14.83
C THR A 5 -16.51 45.45 -14.87
N LEU A 6 -15.57 45.70 -14.04
CA LEU A 6 -14.39 44.83 -13.84
C LEU A 6 -14.82 43.64 -12.95
N SER A 7 -14.96 42.47 -13.54
CA SER A 7 -15.19 41.22 -12.77
C SER A 7 -13.86 40.75 -12.15
N ALA A 8 -13.81 40.78 -10.84
CA ALA A 8 -12.71 40.22 -10.08
C ALA A 8 -12.79 38.69 -10.11
N ILE A 9 -11.79 38.07 -10.70
CA ILE A 9 -11.60 36.62 -10.68
C ILE A 9 -11.02 36.27 -9.30
N ALA A 10 -11.81 35.61 -8.50
CA ALA A 10 -11.38 35.04 -7.24
C ALA A 10 -10.47 33.84 -7.55
N ILE A 11 -9.18 34.01 -7.28
CA ILE A 11 -8.22 32.89 -7.31
C ILE A 11 -8.46 32.08 -6.04
N SER A 12 -9.10 30.93 -6.19
CA SER A 12 -9.19 29.95 -5.11
C SER A 12 -7.81 29.41 -4.82
N ASN A 13 -7.31 29.76 -3.64
CA ASN A 13 -6.12 29.11 -3.08
C ASN A 13 -6.45 27.64 -2.85
N TYR A 14 -5.92 26.77 -3.70
CA TYR A 14 -5.83 25.36 -3.38
C TYR A 14 -4.86 25.23 -2.20
N ALA A 15 -5.42 24.82 -1.09
CA ALA A 15 -4.68 24.57 0.12
C ALA A 15 -3.53 23.59 -0.18
N GLN A 16 -2.36 23.98 0.24
CA GLN A 16 -1.15 23.16 0.27
C GLN A 16 -1.49 21.79 0.88
N ALA A 17 -1.30 20.76 0.09
CA ALA A 17 -1.18 19.42 0.64
C ALA A 17 -0.06 19.46 1.67
N ASN A 18 -0.43 19.17 2.90
CA ASN A 18 0.48 19.09 4.01
C ASN A 18 1.44 17.92 3.75
N GLU A 19 2.61 18.21 3.21
CA GLU A 19 3.69 17.24 3.13
C GLU A 19 4.18 16.98 4.54
N GLN A 20 3.49 16.07 5.23
CA GLN A 20 4.08 15.46 6.40
C GLN A 20 5.22 14.57 5.92
N PRO A 21 6.45 14.82 6.37
CA PRO A 21 7.53 13.88 6.12
C PRO A 21 7.11 12.55 6.73
N HIS A 22 7.07 11.51 5.91
CA HIS A 22 6.99 10.14 6.38
C HIS A 22 8.25 9.88 7.20
N GLN A 23 8.20 10.26 8.47
CA GLN A 23 9.21 9.82 9.41
C GLN A 23 9.09 8.31 9.50
N ALA A 24 10.14 7.65 9.04
CA ALA A 24 10.32 6.23 9.24
C ALA A 24 10.01 5.91 10.72
N HIS A 25 9.05 5.06 10.95
CA HIS A 25 8.76 4.51 12.27
C HIS A 25 9.91 3.58 12.68
N MET A 26 11.06 4.20 12.94
CA MET A 26 12.18 3.52 13.59
C MET A 26 12.03 3.72 15.09
N ASN A 27 11.87 2.62 15.78
CA ASN A 27 11.78 2.50 17.24
C ASN A 27 10.46 2.95 17.88
N MET A 28 9.41 2.19 17.63
CA MET A 28 8.42 2.00 18.70
C MET A 28 8.91 0.90 19.64
N PRO A 29 8.91 1.12 20.97
CA PRO A 29 9.20 0.05 21.90
C PRO A 29 8.18 -1.06 21.70
N MET A 30 8.66 -2.30 21.58
CA MET A 30 7.85 -3.52 21.55
C MET A 30 7.10 -3.65 22.88
N SER A 31 6.07 -2.86 23.09
CA SER A 31 5.31 -2.89 24.33
C SER A 31 3.83 -3.12 24.02
N THR A 32 3.27 -4.18 24.56
CA THR A 32 1.84 -4.40 24.77
C THR A 32 0.94 -4.57 23.53
N ASP A 33 1.49 -4.64 22.32
CA ASP A 33 0.69 -4.88 21.14
C ASP A 33 0.07 -6.27 21.18
N SER A 34 -1.20 -6.38 20.81
CA SER A 34 -1.89 -7.66 20.66
C SER A 34 -1.20 -8.54 19.62
N ALA A 35 -1.45 -9.85 19.67
CA ALA A 35 -0.94 -10.76 18.66
C ALA A 35 -1.36 -10.33 17.23
N MET A 36 -2.57 -9.83 17.07
CA MET A 36 -3.07 -9.29 15.81
C MET A 36 -2.23 -8.11 15.32
N GLN A 37 -1.94 -7.14 16.20
CA GLN A 37 -1.11 -5.99 15.85
C GLN A 37 0.31 -6.41 15.47
N GLN A 38 0.90 -7.36 16.18
CA GLN A 38 2.23 -7.89 15.86
C GLN A 38 2.25 -8.55 14.48
N GLU A 39 1.26 -9.36 14.15
CA GLU A 39 1.17 -10.00 12.83
C GLU A 39 0.98 -8.98 11.70
N LEU A 40 0.15 -7.95 11.89
CA LEU A 40 -0.01 -6.86 10.94
C LEU A 40 1.31 -6.11 10.73
N MET A 41 1.98 -5.73 11.78
CA MET A 41 3.24 -4.98 11.72
C MET A 41 4.34 -5.78 11.02
N GLN A 42 4.48 -7.07 11.34
CA GLN A 42 5.44 -7.95 10.68
C GLN A 42 5.20 -8.06 9.17
N GLY A 43 3.95 -8.21 8.76
CA GLY A 43 3.58 -8.26 7.35
C GLY A 43 3.87 -6.96 6.61
N MET A 44 3.60 -5.83 7.25
CA MET A 44 3.87 -4.50 6.70
C MET A 44 5.37 -4.21 6.60
N ASP A 45 6.14 -4.57 7.62
CA ASP A 45 7.60 -4.40 7.62
C ASP A 45 8.25 -5.23 6.52
N GLN A 46 7.85 -6.49 6.35
CA GLN A 46 8.35 -7.34 5.28
C GLN A 46 7.99 -6.78 3.91
N MET A 47 6.75 -6.35 3.73
CA MET A 47 6.29 -5.71 2.49
C MET A 47 7.13 -4.47 2.16
N ASN A 48 7.35 -3.60 3.13
CA ASN A 48 8.12 -2.37 2.95
C ASN A 48 9.58 -2.67 2.59
N GLN A 49 10.22 -3.62 3.24
CA GLN A 49 11.59 -4.04 2.93
C GLN A 49 11.71 -4.56 1.49
N ASP A 50 10.78 -5.41 1.07
CA ASP A 50 10.79 -5.99 -0.27
C ASP A 50 10.48 -4.94 -1.35
N MET A 51 9.57 -4.01 -1.09
CA MET A 51 9.27 -2.90 -1.99
C MET A 51 10.46 -1.94 -2.13
N MET A 52 11.16 -1.64 -1.04
CA MET A 52 12.36 -0.81 -1.07
C MET A 52 13.49 -1.48 -1.85
N ALA A 53 13.67 -2.78 -1.71
CA ALA A 53 14.62 -3.55 -2.52
C ALA A 53 14.26 -3.50 -4.01
N ALA A 54 12.98 -3.64 -4.35
CA ALA A 54 12.48 -3.56 -5.73
C ALA A 54 12.76 -2.21 -6.39
N ALA A 55 12.73 -1.12 -5.63
CA ALA A 55 13.01 0.22 -6.14
C ALA A 55 14.47 0.41 -6.61
N GLN A 56 15.37 -0.52 -6.32
CA GLN A 56 16.77 -0.50 -6.77
C GLN A 56 16.94 -1.02 -8.21
N TYR A 57 15.97 -1.72 -8.77
CA TYR A 57 16.04 -2.17 -10.15
C TYR A 57 15.98 -0.98 -11.12
N LYS A 58 16.86 -1.00 -12.11
CA LYS A 58 16.93 0.07 -13.12
C LYS A 58 15.93 -0.14 -14.26
N ASP A 59 15.62 -1.39 -14.56
CA ASP A 59 14.60 -1.73 -15.54
C ASP A 59 13.21 -1.45 -14.94
N PRO A 60 12.38 -0.60 -15.57
CA PRO A 60 11.08 -0.24 -15.02
C PRO A 60 10.10 -1.41 -14.95
N ASP A 61 10.15 -2.36 -15.86
CA ASP A 61 9.26 -3.52 -15.83
C ASP A 61 9.61 -4.47 -14.70
N VAL A 62 10.90 -4.68 -14.46
CA VAL A 62 11.39 -5.48 -13.31
C VAL A 62 11.06 -4.77 -12.00
N ALA A 63 11.32 -3.47 -11.90
CA ALA A 63 10.99 -2.68 -10.71
C ALA A 63 9.49 -2.73 -10.38
N PHE A 64 8.65 -2.63 -11.38
CA PHE A 64 7.20 -2.74 -11.23
C PHE A 64 6.79 -4.12 -10.71
N ALA A 65 7.19 -5.18 -11.36
CA ALA A 65 6.82 -6.55 -10.97
C ALA A 65 7.41 -6.92 -9.60
N ALA A 66 8.66 -6.59 -9.34
CA ALA A 66 9.32 -6.85 -8.07
C ALA A 66 8.76 -6.03 -6.90
N GLY A 67 8.19 -4.85 -7.18
CA GLY A 67 7.52 -4.00 -6.19
C GLY A 67 6.06 -4.39 -5.95
N MET A 68 5.31 -4.67 -7.01
CA MET A 68 3.89 -5.05 -6.91
C MET A 68 3.70 -6.45 -6.32
N LEU A 69 4.64 -7.36 -6.54
CA LEU A 69 4.56 -8.70 -5.95
C LEU A 69 4.51 -8.68 -4.42
N PRO A 70 5.45 -8.05 -3.69
CA PRO A 70 5.35 -7.95 -2.24
C PRO A 70 4.15 -7.12 -1.78
N HIS A 71 3.71 -6.13 -2.55
CA HIS A 71 2.49 -5.37 -2.24
C HIS A 71 1.26 -6.29 -2.25
N HIS A 72 1.10 -7.14 -3.25
CA HIS A 72 0.02 -8.13 -3.33
C HIS A 72 0.12 -9.17 -2.22
N ILE A 73 1.31 -9.69 -1.95
CA ILE A 73 1.54 -10.64 -0.84
C ILE A 73 1.20 -9.98 0.50
N GLY A 74 1.56 -8.72 0.71
CA GLY A 74 1.21 -7.96 1.90
C GLY A 74 -0.30 -7.78 2.06
N ALA A 75 -1.02 -7.50 0.98
CA ALA A 75 -2.48 -7.39 0.98
C ALA A 75 -3.14 -8.72 1.37
N VAL A 76 -2.64 -9.86 0.86
CA VAL A 76 -3.13 -11.19 1.24
C VAL A 76 -2.88 -11.46 2.72
N LYS A 77 -1.70 -11.12 3.25
CA LYS A 77 -1.39 -11.29 4.68
C LYS A 77 -2.31 -10.45 5.58
N MET A 78 -2.60 -9.22 5.20
CA MET A 78 -3.57 -8.38 5.93
C MET A 78 -4.96 -9.00 5.92
N ALA A 79 -5.40 -9.54 4.79
CA ALA A 79 -6.67 -10.23 4.67
C ALA A 79 -6.73 -11.51 5.52
N GLU A 80 -5.63 -12.27 5.59
CA GLU A 80 -5.51 -13.45 6.46
C GLU A 80 -5.61 -13.06 7.94
N VAL A 81 -5.02 -11.94 8.35
CA VAL A 81 -5.13 -11.42 9.72
C VAL A 81 -6.58 -11.03 10.03
N GLU A 82 -7.28 -10.39 9.09
CA GLU A 82 -8.71 -10.10 9.26
C GLU A 82 -9.51 -11.41 9.47
N LEU A 83 -9.27 -12.44 8.68
CA LEU A 83 -9.97 -13.72 8.83
C LEU A 83 -9.64 -14.44 10.15
N LYS A 84 -8.45 -14.22 10.68
CA LYS A 84 -8.02 -14.81 11.96
C LYS A 84 -8.62 -14.12 13.18
N TYR A 85 -8.72 -12.81 13.16
CA TYR A 85 -9.09 -12.00 14.32
C TYR A 85 -10.36 -11.20 14.17
N GLY A 86 -10.72 -10.81 12.96
CA GLY A 86 -11.87 -9.99 12.67
C GLY A 86 -13.20 -10.72 12.83
N LYS A 87 -14.25 -9.96 13.15
CA LYS A 87 -15.59 -10.51 13.42
C LYS A 87 -16.67 -9.92 12.54
N ASP A 88 -16.41 -8.76 11.94
CA ASP A 88 -17.38 -8.10 11.07
C ASP A 88 -17.58 -8.90 9.78
N PRO A 89 -18.84 -9.30 9.45
CA PRO A 89 -19.08 -10.15 8.29
C PRO A 89 -18.70 -9.50 6.95
N GLU A 90 -18.88 -8.19 6.82
CA GLU A 90 -18.56 -7.46 5.60
C GLU A 90 -17.05 -7.41 5.37
N MET A 91 -16.28 -7.10 6.42
CA MET A 91 -14.81 -7.06 6.33
C MET A 91 -14.22 -8.45 6.11
N ARG A 92 -14.78 -9.47 6.75
CA ARG A 92 -14.37 -10.86 6.51
C ARG A 92 -14.61 -11.28 5.06
N LYS A 93 -15.76 -10.91 4.50
CA LYS A 93 -16.08 -11.20 3.09
C LYS A 93 -15.14 -10.48 2.13
N LEU A 94 -14.84 -9.22 2.42
CA LEU A 94 -13.86 -8.45 1.66
C LEU A 94 -12.48 -9.11 1.70
N ALA A 95 -12.03 -9.57 2.86
CA ALA A 95 -10.75 -10.27 3.02
C ALA A 95 -10.69 -11.56 2.18
N GLU A 96 -11.74 -12.37 2.19
CA GLU A 96 -11.83 -13.56 1.32
C GLU A 96 -11.72 -13.20 -0.16
N ASN A 97 -12.41 -12.15 -0.59
CA ASN A 97 -12.38 -11.68 -1.97
C ASN A 97 -10.99 -11.19 -2.38
N ILE A 98 -10.29 -10.48 -1.49
CA ILE A 98 -8.91 -10.03 -1.73
C ILE A 98 -7.98 -11.21 -1.92
N ILE A 99 -8.02 -12.21 -1.04
CA ILE A 99 -7.18 -13.41 -1.16
C ILE A 99 -7.40 -14.10 -2.51
N ASN A 100 -8.65 -14.28 -2.91
CA ASN A 100 -8.97 -14.92 -4.18
C ASN A 100 -8.55 -14.10 -5.40
N ALA A 101 -8.77 -12.79 -5.36
CA ALA A 101 -8.46 -11.90 -6.49
C ALA A 101 -6.94 -11.72 -6.71
N GLN A 102 -6.15 -11.74 -5.65
CA GLN A 102 -4.71 -11.49 -5.72
C GLN A 102 -3.90 -12.71 -6.21
N GLN A 103 -4.43 -13.91 -6.06
CA GLN A 103 -3.68 -15.14 -6.32
C GLN A 103 -3.16 -15.24 -7.76
N ALA A 104 -3.98 -14.96 -8.75
CA ALA A 104 -3.60 -15.04 -10.17
C ALA A 104 -2.51 -14.01 -10.53
N GLU A 105 -2.60 -12.80 -10.01
CA GLU A 105 -1.60 -11.76 -10.24
C GLU A 105 -0.27 -12.07 -9.55
N ILE A 106 -0.29 -12.62 -8.35
CA ILE A 106 0.90 -13.08 -7.65
C ILE A 106 1.63 -14.14 -8.49
N GLU A 107 0.91 -15.14 -8.96
CA GLU A 107 1.48 -16.20 -9.80
C GLU A 107 2.04 -15.66 -11.11
N GLN A 108 1.34 -14.72 -11.74
CA GLN A 108 1.79 -14.07 -12.97
C GLN A 108 3.11 -13.33 -12.76
N MET A 109 3.21 -12.51 -11.71
CA MET A 109 4.44 -11.77 -11.40
C MET A 109 5.59 -12.69 -11.03
N GLN A 110 5.33 -13.73 -10.25
CA GLN A 110 6.36 -14.72 -9.90
C GLN A 110 6.92 -15.44 -11.12
N LYS A 111 6.06 -15.86 -12.05
CA LYS A 111 6.50 -16.51 -13.30
C LYS A 111 7.27 -15.56 -14.18
N TRP A 112 6.79 -14.33 -14.33
CA TRP A 112 7.45 -13.32 -15.15
C TRP A 112 8.85 -12.98 -14.61
N LEU A 113 8.98 -12.77 -13.30
CA LEU A 113 10.27 -12.46 -12.66
C LEU A 113 11.29 -13.58 -12.77
N LYS A 114 10.87 -14.85 -12.81
CA LYS A 114 11.80 -15.99 -12.98
C LYS A 114 12.59 -15.95 -14.30
N VAL A 115 12.03 -15.34 -15.34
CA VAL A 115 12.63 -15.30 -16.68
C VAL A 115 13.18 -13.93 -17.06
N HIS A 116 12.93 -12.89 -16.24
CA HIS A 116 13.34 -11.51 -16.53
C HIS A 116 14.27 -10.90 -15.48
N ASN A 117 14.48 -11.57 -14.38
CA ASN A 117 15.33 -11.06 -13.29
C ASN A 117 16.73 -11.67 -13.35
#